data_ed1c62003653bea298f380e7938a4800
#
_entry.id   ed1c62003653bea298f380e7938a4800
#
_cell.length_a   1.000
_cell.length_b   1.000
_cell.length_c   1.000
_cell.angle_alpha   90.00
_cell.angle_beta   90.00
_cell.angle_gamma   90.00
#
_symmetry.space_group_name_H-M   'P 1'
#
loop_
_entity.id
_entity.type
_entity.pdbx_description
1 polymer ?
#
loop_
_entity_poly.entity_id
_entity_poly.type
_entity_poly.pdbx_seq_one_letter_code
_entity_poly.pdbx_strand_id
1 'polypeptide(L)'
;MTRHVETTVQSAVRSAVKSTVKTTCAYCGVGCGILATTHTDGSVEFEGDPDHPANFGRLCSKGAALGDTLSLDDRLLQPMVDGRPSNWDGALDQVARRFADTIAAHGPDSVAFYVSGQLLNEDY
;
A
#
# COMPACT_ATOMS: atom_id res chain seq x y z
N MET A 1 52.93 -1.03 -12.06
CA MET A 1 51.91 -2.08 -12.26
C MET A 1 50.56 -1.53 -11.85
N THR A 2 49.84 -0.95 -12.80
CA THR A 2 48.54 -0.31 -12.60
C THR A 2 47.46 -1.33 -12.97
N ARG A 3 46.69 -1.83 -12.01
CA ARG A 3 45.56 -2.73 -12.27
C ARG A 3 44.37 -1.87 -12.70
N HIS A 4 43.96 -2.01 -13.94
CA HIS A 4 42.68 -1.54 -14.41
C HIS A 4 41.57 -2.40 -13.78
N VAL A 5 40.70 -1.76 -13.03
CA VAL A 5 39.43 -2.35 -12.58
C VAL A 5 38.44 -2.14 -13.72
N GLU A 6 38.16 -3.18 -14.47
CA GLU A 6 37.07 -3.20 -15.44
C GLU A 6 35.75 -3.26 -14.65
N THR A 7 35.06 -2.14 -14.60
CA THR A 7 33.68 -2.09 -14.11
C THR A 7 32.77 -2.66 -15.18
N THR A 8 32.41 -3.92 -15.06
CA THR A 8 31.41 -4.56 -15.92
C THR A 8 30.04 -3.97 -15.56
N VAL A 9 29.57 -3.03 -16.36
CA VAL A 9 28.17 -2.56 -16.30
C VAL A 9 27.33 -3.68 -16.90
N GLN A 10 26.78 -4.53 -16.05
CA GLN A 10 25.71 -5.45 -16.43
C GLN A 10 24.49 -4.62 -16.80
N SER A 11 24.24 -4.47 -18.10
CA SER A 11 22.98 -3.96 -18.62
C SER A 11 21.89 -4.98 -18.23
N ALA A 12 21.09 -4.66 -17.21
CA ALA A 12 19.90 -5.42 -16.91
C ALA A 12 19.02 -5.42 -18.17
N VAL A 13 18.85 -6.57 -18.80
CA VAL A 13 17.89 -6.77 -19.89
C VAL A 13 16.52 -6.53 -19.26
N ARG A 14 15.93 -5.35 -19.51
CA ARG A 14 14.55 -5.08 -19.08
C ARG A 14 13.66 -6.08 -19.81
N SER A 15 12.86 -6.82 -19.05
CA SER A 15 11.86 -7.74 -19.60
C SER A 15 10.83 -6.95 -20.41
N ALA A 16 10.23 -7.61 -21.41
CA ALA A 16 9.26 -6.96 -22.29
C ALA A 16 8.01 -6.54 -21.49
N VAL A 17 7.44 -5.38 -21.83
CA VAL A 17 6.16 -4.91 -21.26
C VAL A 17 5.03 -5.83 -21.72
N LYS A 18 4.24 -6.34 -20.78
CA LYS A 18 3.06 -7.14 -21.01
C LYS A 18 1.79 -6.28 -21.06
N SER A 19 1.64 -5.36 -20.12
CA SER A 19 0.51 -4.44 -20.07
C SER A 19 0.81 -3.25 -19.17
N THR A 20 0.17 -2.11 -19.46
CA THR A 20 0.15 -0.94 -18.59
C THR A 20 -1.29 -0.58 -18.27
N VAL A 21 -1.58 -0.31 -17.01
CA VAL A 21 -2.91 0.05 -16.51
C VAL A 21 -2.82 1.38 -15.77
N LYS A 22 -3.76 2.28 -16.00
CA LYS A 22 -3.96 3.49 -15.20
C LYS A 22 -4.71 3.13 -13.92
N THR A 23 -4.18 3.57 -12.77
CA THR A 23 -4.76 3.33 -11.46
C THR A 23 -4.52 4.53 -10.54
N THR A 24 -5.00 4.46 -9.31
CA THR A 24 -4.85 5.51 -8.30
C THR A 24 -3.94 5.05 -7.17
N CYS A 25 -3.12 5.95 -6.65
CA CYS A 25 -2.27 5.70 -5.49
C CYS A 25 -3.13 5.38 -4.26
N ALA A 26 -2.78 4.31 -3.53
CA ALA A 26 -3.54 3.79 -2.40
C ALA A 26 -3.21 4.46 -1.05
N TYR A 27 -2.43 5.57 -1.01
CA TYR A 27 -1.94 6.07 0.27
C TYR A 27 -2.73 7.22 0.89
N CYS A 28 -3.30 8.11 0.11
CA CYS A 28 -4.01 9.25 0.68
C CYS A 28 -5.00 9.86 -0.31
N GLY A 29 -5.90 10.73 0.21
CA GLY A 29 -6.96 11.38 -0.54
C GLY A 29 -6.53 12.36 -1.65
N VAL A 30 -5.21 12.56 -1.87
CA VAL A 30 -4.74 13.29 -3.07
C VAL A 30 -5.14 12.55 -4.34
N GLY A 31 -5.23 11.21 -4.29
CA GLY A 31 -5.67 10.41 -5.42
C GLY A 31 -4.74 10.51 -6.64
N CYS A 32 -3.42 10.52 -6.43
CA CYS A 32 -2.45 10.60 -7.52
C CYS A 32 -2.65 9.49 -8.54
N GLY A 33 -2.69 9.84 -9.83
CA GLY A 33 -2.72 8.88 -10.93
C GLY A 33 -1.39 8.16 -11.10
N ILE A 34 -1.46 6.86 -11.31
CA ILE A 34 -0.33 5.96 -11.46
C ILE A 34 -0.49 5.12 -12.72
N LEU A 35 0.62 4.91 -13.42
CA LEU A 35 0.78 3.89 -14.45
C LEU A 35 1.40 2.66 -13.80
N ALA A 36 0.67 1.55 -13.77
CA ALA A 36 1.19 0.25 -13.34
C ALA A 36 1.54 -0.59 -14.58
N THR A 37 2.82 -0.84 -14.79
CA THR A 37 3.33 -1.59 -15.93
C THR A 37 3.80 -2.97 -15.49
N THR A 38 3.13 -4.01 -15.98
CA THR A 38 3.49 -5.40 -15.74
C THR A 38 4.43 -5.88 -16.86
N HIS A 39 5.48 -6.56 -16.49
CA HIS A 39 6.47 -7.15 -17.39
C HIS A 39 6.28 -8.67 -17.55
N THR A 40 6.91 -9.22 -18.56
CA THR A 40 6.79 -10.66 -18.89
C THR A 40 7.44 -11.59 -17.86
N ASP A 41 8.33 -11.07 -17.02
CA ASP A 41 8.92 -11.78 -15.87
C ASP A 41 8.07 -11.72 -14.60
N GLY A 42 6.90 -11.04 -14.65
CA GLY A 42 6.02 -10.86 -13.51
C GLY A 42 6.35 -9.65 -12.64
N SER A 43 7.40 -8.91 -12.92
CA SER A 43 7.68 -7.65 -12.21
C SER A 43 6.65 -6.58 -12.56
N VAL A 44 6.42 -5.65 -11.62
CA VAL A 44 5.52 -4.51 -11.81
C VAL A 44 6.28 -3.23 -11.50
N GLU A 45 6.21 -2.28 -12.42
CA GLU A 45 6.81 -0.94 -12.29
C GLU A 45 5.68 0.08 -12.10
N PHE A 46 5.92 1.07 -11.23
CA PHE A 46 4.96 2.15 -10.97
C PHE A 46 5.57 3.50 -11.31
N GLU A 47 4.84 4.26 -12.11
CA GLU A 47 5.19 5.64 -12.48
C GLU A 47 3.98 6.54 -12.28
N GLY A 48 4.21 7.85 -12.08
CA GLY A 48 3.12 8.83 -12.06
C GLY A 48 2.51 8.99 -13.44
N ASP A 49 1.17 9.00 -13.51
CA ASP A 49 0.45 9.30 -14.76
C ASP A 49 0.60 10.79 -15.12
N PRO A 50 1.28 11.13 -16.22
CA PRO A 50 1.50 12.52 -16.61
C PRO A 50 0.20 13.25 -17.00
N ASP A 51 -0.83 12.51 -17.40
CA ASP A 51 -2.11 13.05 -17.83
C ASP A 51 -3.09 13.23 -16.66
N HIS A 52 -2.76 12.71 -15.47
CA HIS A 52 -3.68 12.75 -14.33
C HIS A 52 -3.66 14.13 -13.65
N PRO A 53 -4.85 14.78 -13.46
CA PRO A 53 -4.93 16.18 -13.00
C PRO A 53 -4.50 16.39 -11.54
N ALA A 54 -4.47 15.34 -10.70
CA ALA A 54 -4.06 15.47 -9.31
C ALA A 54 -2.53 15.59 -9.13
N ASN A 55 -1.73 15.01 -10.03
CA ASN A 55 -0.29 14.90 -9.83
C ASN A 55 0.59 15.19 -11.05
N PHE A 56 0.05 15.17 -12.27
CA PHE A 56 0.79 15.43 -13.51
C PHE A 56 2.13 14.67 -13.58
N GLY A 57 2.08 13.36 -13.33
CA GLY A 57 3.24 12.48 -13.32
C GLY A 57 4.12 12.54 -12.06
N ARG A 58 3.86 13.44 -11.12
CA ARG A 58 4.66 13.58 -9.90
C ARG A 58 4.16 12.64 -8.81
N LEU A 59 5.09 12.02 -8.09
CA LEU A 59 4.79 11.19 -6.93
C LEU A 59 5.60 11.65 -5.72
N CYS A 60 5.01 11.55 -4.53
CA CYS A 60 5.76 11.67 -3.28
C CYS A 60 6.55 10.38 -3.03
N SER A 61 7.42 10.37 -2.02
CA SER A 61 8.24 9.20 -1.67
C SER A 61 7.42 7.92 -1.45
N LYS A 62 6.23 8.03 -0.86
CA LYS A 62 5.34 6.87 -0.63
C LYS A 62 4.77 6.33 -1.94
N GLY A 63 4.28 7.22 -2.82
CA GLY A 63 3.77 6.83 -4.13
C GLY A 63 4.85 6.22 -5.03
N ALA A 64 6.07 6.76 -4.96
CA ALA A 64 7.22 6.22 -5.71
C ALA A 64 7.64 4.82 -5.21
N ALA A 65 7.46 4.53 -3.91
CA ALA A 65 7.77 3.23 -3.30
C ALA A 65 6.57 2.26 -3.29
N LEU A 66 5.50 2.53 -4.05
CA LEU A 66 4.31 1.67 -4.05
C LEU A 66 4.62 0.22 -4.44
N GLY A 67 5.58 0.01 -5.35
CA GLY A 67 6.03 -1.30 -5.76
C GLY A 67 6.55 -2.18 -4.62
N ASP A 68 7.19 -1.58 -3.62
CA ASP A 68 7.74 -2.30 -2.46
C ASP A 68 6.64 -2.93 -1.59
N THR A 69 5.39 -2.49 -1.76
CA THR A 69 4.25 -2.99 -0.99
C THR A 69 3.53 -4.19 -1.62
N LEU A 70 3.96 -4.67 -2.79
CA LEU A 70 3.32 -5.79 -3.49
C LEU A 70 3.66 -7.15 -2.90
N SER A 71 4.82 -7.29 -2.24
CA SER A 71 5.17 -8.55 -1.59
C SER A 71 4.18 -8.88 -0.48
N LEU A 72 3.82 -10.16 -0.40
CA LEU A 72 3.00 -10.72 0.70
C LEU A 72 3.87 -11.26 1.83
N ASP A 73 5.19 -11.20 1.70
CA ASP A 73 6.12 -11.64 2.72
C ASP A 73 5.93 -10.79 3.98
N ASP A 74 5.90 -11.44 5.12
CA ASP A 74 5.71 -10.82 6.43
C ASP A 74 4.38 -10.04 6.60
N ARG A 75 3.40 -10.23 5.70
CA ARG A 75 2.08 -9.62 5.83
C ARG A 75 1.13 -10.48 6.64
N LEU A 76 0.36 -9.83 7.51
CA LEU A 76 -0.77 -10.45 8.19
C LEU A 76 -1.95 -10.56 7.20
N LEU A 77 -2.17 -11.74 6.62
CA LEU A 77 -3.17 -11.96 5.56
C LEU A 77 -4.56 -12.32 6.09
N GLN A 78 -4.69 -12.55 7.39
CA GLN A 78 -5.96 -12.86 8.05
C GLN A 78 -5.97 -12.25 9.45
N PRO A 79 -7.15 -11.93 10.01
CA PRO A 79 -7.22 -11.42 11.38
C PRO A 79 -6.67 -12.40 12.39
N MET A 80 -6.14 -11.87 13.49
CA MET A 80 -5.75 -12.65 14.66
C MET A 80 -6.47 -12.10 15.89
N VAL A 81 -7.01 -13.00 16.71
CA VAL A 81 -7.66 -12.68 17.96
C VAL A 81 -6.96 -13.47 19.07
N ASP A 82 -6.46 -12.76 20.08
CA ASP A 82 -5.72 -13.34 21.20
C ASP A 82 -4.58 -14.29 20.76
N GLY A 83 -3.84 -13.87 19.70
CA GLY A 83 -2.72 -14.63 19.12
C GLY A 83 -3.12 -15.85 18.30
N ARG A 84 -4.39 -16.01 17.96
CA ARG A 84 -4.90 -17.13 17.14
C ARG A 84 -5.55 -16.61 15.86
N PRO A 85 -5.38 -17.32 14.72
CA PRO A 85 -6.09 -16.98 13.49
C PRO A 85 -7.61 -16.96 13.69
N SER A 86 -8.27 -15.95 13.10
CA SER A 86 -9.72 -15.77 13.13
C SER A 86 -10.23 -15.46 11.72
N ASN A 87 -11.51 -15.64 11.49
CA ASN A 87 -12.15 -15.08 10.31
C ASN A 87 -12.55 -13.60 10.56
N TRP A 88 -12.89 -12.89 9.50
CA TRP A 88 -13.27 -11.49 9.58
C TRP A 88 -14.51 -11.25 10.43
N ASP A 89 -15.55 -12.09 10.31
CA ASP A 89 -16.79 -11.94 11.07
C ASP A 89 -16.51 -12.03 12.58
N GLY A 90 -15.77 -13.05 13.01
CA GLY A 90 -15.41 -13.21 14.42
C GLY A 90 -14.53 -12.08 14.96
N ALA A 91 -13.61 -11.56 14.15
CA ALA A 91 -12.76 -10.43 14.55
C ALA A 91 -13.58 -9.14 14.67
N LEU A 92 -14.42 -8.83 13.69
CA LEU A 92 -15.29 -7.65 13.69
C LEU A 92 -16.33 -7.71 14.83
N ASP A 93 -16.94 -8.86 15.07
CA ASP A 93 -17.85 -9.07 16.20
C ASP A 93 -17.17 -8.82 17.54
N GLN A 94 -15.92 -9.24 17.68
CA GLN A 94 -15.16 -8.96 18.90
C GLN A 94 -14.90 -7.47 19.08
N VAL A 95 -14.48 -6.77 18.03
CA VAL A 95 -14.27 -5.32 18.07
C VAL A 95 -15.58 -4.61 18.43
N ALA A 96 -16.69 -4.94 17.76
CA ALA A 96 -18.00 -4.33 18.01
C ALA A 96 -18.47 -4.54 19.46
N ARG A 97 -18.36 -5.77 19.98
CA ARG A 97 -18.71 -6.06 21.38
C ARG A 97 -17.84 -5.28 22.36
N ARG A 98 -16.53 -5.22 22.15
CA ARG A 98 -15.62 -4.48 23.05
C ARG A 98 -15.96 -3.00 23.11
N PHE A 99 -16.27 -2.36 21.97
CA PHE A 99 -16.73 -0.97 21.96
C PHE A 99 -18.06 -0.81 22.68
N ALA A 100 -19.04 -1.66 22.39
CA ALA A 100 -20.36 -1.61 23.02
C ALA A 100 -20.27 -1.77 24.55
N ASP A 101 -19.52 -2.76 25.03
CA ASP A 101 -19.33 -3.03 26.46
C ASP A 101 -18.61 -1.87 27.16
N THR A 102 -17.58 -1.30 26.52
CA THR A 102 -16.84 -0.16 27.06
C THR A 102 -17.74 1.08 27.19
N ILE A 103 -18.51 1.38 26.15
CA ILE A 103 -19.45 2.51 26.15
C ILE A 103 -20.56 2.30 27.19
N ALA A 104 -21.09 1.08 27.31
CA ALA A 104 -22.13 0.76 28.29
C ALA A 104 -21.61 0.90 29.73
N ALA A 105 -20.37 0.51 29.99
CA ALA A 105 -19.77 0.57 31.33
C ALA A 105 -19.28 1.98 31.73
N HIS A 106 -18.78 2.77 30.77
CA HIS A 106 -18.02 3.99 31.06
C HIS A 106 -18.53 5.24 30.32
N GLY A 107 -19.55 5.10 29.48
CA GLY A 107 -20.12 6.19 28.67
C GLY A 107 -19.39 6.39 27.33
N PRO A 108 -19.98 7.18 26.42
CA PRO A 108 -19.45 7.34 25.05
C PRO A 108 -18.06 7.99 25.00
N ASP A 109 -17.73 8.86 25.95
CA ASP A 109 -16.43 9.54 26.01
C ASP A 109 -15.26 8.60 26.42
N SER A 110 -15.55 7.32 26.70
CA SER A 110 -14.53 6.31 26.99
C SER A 110 -13.82 5.77 25.75
N VAL A 111 -14.31 6.09 24.56
CA VAL A 111 -13.73 5.66 23.27
C VAL A 111 -13.25 6.87 22.48
N ALA A 112 -12.03 6.81 22.00
CA ALA A 112 -11.46 7.84 21.14
C ALA A 112 -10.73 7.20 19.94
N PHE A 113 -10.77 7.87 18.79
CA PHE A 113 -10.04 7.48 17.59
C PHE A 113 -8.89 8.43 17.34
N TYR A 114 -7.69 7.89 17.25
CA TYR A 114 -6.53 8.63 16.76
C TYR A 114 -6.23 8.16 15.34
N VAL A 115 -6.47 9.01 14.36
CA VAL A 115 -6.39 8.66 12.93
C VAL A 115 -5.39 9.53 12.19
N SER A 116 -4.89 9.03 11.06
CA SER A 116 -4.02 9.79 10.17
C SER A 116 -4.83 10.80 9.36
N GLY A 117 -4.24 11.96 9.06
CA GLY A 117 -4.78 12.90 8.07
C GLY A 117 -4.53 12.47 6.61
N GLN A 118 -3.98 11.30 6.38
CA GLN A 118 -3.69 10.75 5.05
C GLN A 118 -4.62 9.60 4.66
N LEU A 119 -5.83 9.60 5.20
CA LEU A 119 -6.88 8.66 4.82
C LEU A 119 -7.31 8.87 3.36
N LEU A 120 -7.79 7.81 2.73
CA LEU A 120 -8.49 7.91 1.45
C LEU A 120 -9.86 8.59 1.63
N ASN A 121 -10.44 9.08 0.54
CA ASN A 121 -11.77 9.68 0.60
C ASN A 121 -12.83 8.68 1.05
N GLU A 122 -12.65 7.41 0.75
CA GLU A 122 -13.53 6.31 1.14
C GLU A 122 -13.47 5.97 2.63
N ASP A 123 -12.43 6.43 3.34
CA ASP A 123 -12.24 6.20 4.77
C ASP A 123 -12.94 7.25 5.64
N TYR A 124 -13.41 8.37 5.03
CA TYR A 124 -14.20 9.41 5.68
C TYR A 124 -15.70 9.16 5.51
#